data_e324ecf8613df84fbcb79448cfecebee
#
_entry.id   e324ecf8613df84fbcb79448cfecebee
#
_cell.length_a   1.000
_cell.length_b   1.000
_cell.length_c   1.000
_cell.angle_alpha   90.00
_cell.angle_beta   90.00
_cell.angle_gamma   90.00
#
_symmetry.space_group_name_H-M   'P 1'
#
loop_
_entity.id
_entity.type
_entity.pdbx_description
1 polymer ?
#
loop_
_entity_poly.entity_id
_entity_poly.type
_entity_poly.pdbx_seq_one_letter_code
_entity_poly.pdbx_strand_id
1 'polypeptide(L)'
;MPGSIDTTAGGVSTLTGQTYQCGFVPGPTFSNGAATGACYQSNNSCSVISVASAGGDAPGKACASKGGIFVPNQSCQSTAPAALNFNQQNAYYVSPLIINQGSSVTQVPLTDSRSRGYRSTIEANAAISWINGRSASKPWMATVSFTASHTPLQQSPSSLAPLTPATAEAVNCQSMSLLGQHVLQNQVTEAMDTEFGRILLETGLATKGADGKLIYDPKASNTMIVIVGDNGTLGGSVNAPFNPQRAKGTAYQTGIWVPLIVSGPLVNQPNREVNHMVNMVDVFQLFGEIAGLDVPALVPRVIDSAPLMAYLTNVKQAAIRTVNFAMGSYNIQANGGRNGPCVMSGSSCTQVPITKSVCEDNSGVWWGPGYTDSTVISNGGAGYKSCCEVNQAKYRAGGSSALIQIIPETTYGVRNEKYKLVQNTTQNYDSTIDSCIDPVTKKPLTITTTELFEVNQDVPLPKIDNTALDYSASSTLTAIYNDLLSKLNSILASQPACPGDANMDGLVNAEDLSIWQKLLVWAASSVADFNYDGLTNAADGQIIRANIGTCPKATAVY
;
A
#
# COMPACT_ATOMS: atom_id res chain seq x y z
N MET A 1 0.92 3.22 -8.93
CA MET A 1 0.12 4.30 -8.31
C MET A 1 0.87 5.60 -8.45
N PRO A 2 0.32 6.64 -9.05
CA PRO A 2 1.02 7.91 -9.14
C PRO A 2 1.08 8.52 -7.75
N GLY A 3 2.27 8.79 -7.29
CA GLY A 3 2.50 9.56 -6.09
C GLY A 3 2.22 8.83 -4.80
N SER A 4 2.56 7.56 -4.74
CA SER A 4 2.78 6.98 -3.45
C SER A 4 3.77 7.89 -2.74
N ILE A 5 3.49 8.09 -1.53
CA ILE A 5 4.26 8.86 -0.57
C ILE A 5 5.67 8.29 -0.38
N ASP A 6 5.92 7.21 -1.09
CA ASP A 6 7.11 6.43 -1.04
C ASP A 6 8.38 7.20 -1.06
N THR A 7 8.31 8.37 -1.49
CA THR A 7 9.55 8.92 -1.94
C THR A 7 10.10 9.96 -1.05
N THR A 8 9.37 10.25 0.02
CA THR A 8 9.73 11.38 0.84
C THR A 8 9.61 11.13 2.30
N ALA A 9 9.63 9.89 2.56
CA ALA A 9 10.01 9.42 3.84
C ALA A 9 11.13 10.30 4.35
N GLY A 10 11.01 10.76 5.53
CA GLY A 10 12.08 11.42 6.20
C GLY A 10 12.51 12.77 5.67
N GLY A 11 11.77 13.63 5.20
CA GLY A 11 12.21 14.96 4.72
C GLY A 11 13.52 15.47 5.24
N VAL A 12 14.08 16.36 4.48
CA VAL A 12 15.33 17.02 4.84
C VAL A 12 14.99 18.38 5.45
N SER A 13 15.48 18.66 6.64
CA SER A 13 15.42 20.00 7.21
C SER A 13 16.16 20.97 6.28
N THR A 14 15.44 21.94 5.76
CA THR A 14 16.05 22.97 4.92
C THR A 14 17.03 23.87 5.67
N LEU A 15 16.97 23.85 7.01
CA LEU A 15 17.86 24.64 7.86
C LEU A 15 19.15 23.91 8.18
N THR A 16 19.11 22.59 8.41
CA THR A 16 20.23 21.82 8.90
C THR A 16 20.74 20.79 7.91
N GLY A 17 20.00 20.48 6.86
CA GLY A 17 20.30 19.39 5.92
C GLY A 17 20.11 17.98 6.52
N GLN A 18 19.61 17.88 7.76
CA GLN A 18 19.34 16.59 8.39
C GLN A 18 18.06 15.96 7.86
N THR A 19 18.07 14.66 7.70
CA THR A 19 16.91 13.86 7.35
C THR A 19 16.17 13.43 8.61
N TYR A 20 14.84 13.52 8.60
CA TYR A 20 13.98 13.15 9.72
C TYR A 20 12.90 12.17 9.29
N GLN A 21 12.66 11.14 10.07
CA GLN A 21 11.60 10.14 9.80
C GLN A 21 10.21 10.77 9.68
N CYS A 22 9.89 11.72 10.56
CA CYS A 22 8.62 12.44 10.48
C CYS A 22 8.69 13.68 9.57
N GLY A 23 9.75 13.87 8.83
CA GLY A 23 9.94 15.05 7.99
C GLY A 23 10.03 16.36 8.74
N PHE A 24 10.33 16.30 10.03
CA PHE A 24 10.31 17.45 10.91
C PHE A 24 11.51 17.46 11.86
N VAL A 25 11.88 18.67 12.35
CA VAL A 25 12.99 18.78 13.30
C VAL A 25 12.70 17.95 14.54
N PRO A 26 13.61 17.03 14.95
CA PRO A 26 13.35 16.15 16.07
C PRO A 26 13.08 16.90 17.37
N GLY A 27 12.18 16.36 18.13
CA GLY A 27 11.83 16.86 19.44
C GLY A 27 10.50 16.28 19.89
N PRO A 28 10.24 16.21 21.19
CA PRO A 28 9.02 15.56 21.70
C PRO A 28 7.73 16.24 21.24
N THR A 29 7.81 17.43 20.65
CA THR A 29 6.66 18.24 20.25
C THR A 29 6.64 18.59 18.75
N PHE A 30 7.44 17.93 17.91
CA PHE A 30 7.58 18.28 16.48
C PHE A 30 8.00 19.73 16.19
N SER A 31 8.44 20.45 17.17
CA SER A 31 8.90 21.84 17.07
C SER A 31 10.24 22.05 17.72
N ASN A 32 11.02 20.99 17.85
CA ASN A 32 12.29 20.98 18.58
C ASN A 32 12.15 21.51 20.03
N GLY A 33 11.02 21.19 20.67
CA GLY A 33 10.69 21.67 22.01
C GLY A 33 10.25 23.15 22.07
N ALA A 34 10.21 23.87 20.95
CA ALA A 34 9.82 25.26 20.92
C ALA A 34 8.31 25.43 21.17
N ALA A 35 7.96 26.30 22.12
CA ALA A 35 6.57 26.63 22.41
C ALA A 35 5.98 27.66 21.41
N THR A 36 6.83 28.31 20.62
CA THR A 36 6.46 29.30 19.61
C THR A 36 7.55 29.41 18.53
N GLY A 37 7.19 29.94 17.38
CA GLY A 37 8.12 30.21 16.28
C GLY A 37 7.45 30.82 15.07
N ALA A 38 8.25 31.16 14.06
CA ALA A 38 7.80 31.74 12.81
C ALA A 38 7.41 30.65 11.80
N CYS A 39 6.21 30.75 11.26
CA CYS A 39 5.72 29.91 10.17
C CYS A 39 5.72 30.68 8.87
N TYR A 40 6.62 30.34 7.98
CA TYR A 40 6.75 30.94 6.65
C TYR A 40 5.98 30.14 5.61
N GLN A 41 5.29 30.85 4.71
CA GLN A 41 4.59 30.27 3.58
C GLN A 41 5.35 30.50 2.28
N SER A 42 5.07 29.71 1.26
CA SER A 42 5.73 29.81 -0.05
C SER A 42 5.47 31.15 -0.78
N ASN A 43 4.43 31.87 -0.39
CA ASN A 43 4.10 33.22 -0.89
C ASN A 43 4.80 34.34 -0.10
N ASN A 44 5.81 34.04 0.68
CA ASN A 44 6.55 34.95 1.57
C ASN A 44 5.74 35.50 2.75
N SER A 45 4.50 35.08 2.96
CA SER A 45 3.80 35.44 4.20
C SER A 45 4.38 34.68 5.41
N CYS A 46 4.30 35.30 6.57
CA CYS A 46 4.75 34.72 7.80
C CYS A 46 3.77 35.02 8.95
N SER A 47 3.56 34.03 9.82
CA SER A 47 2.81 34.20 11.06
C SER A 47 3.55 33.55 12.22
N VAL A 48 3.49 34.15 13.41
CA VAL A 48 3.99 33.51 14.62
C VAL A 48 2.95 32.51 15.09
N ILE A 49 3.37 31.27 15.27
CA ILE A 49 2.53 30.20 15.79
C ILE A 49 3.04 29.78 17.17
N SER A 50 2.14 29.65 18.12
CA SER A 50 2.39 29.14 19.47
C SER A 50 1.52 27.91 19.74
N VAL A 51 1.81 27.16 20.80
CA VAL A 51 0.98 26.03 21.26
C VAL A 51 -0.47 26.47 21.43
N ALA A 52 -0.72 27.65 22.00
CA ALA A 52 -2.08 28.18 22.21
C ALA A 52 -2.78 28.47 20.87
N SER A 53 -2.09 29.13 19.93
CA SER A 53 -2.67 29.44 18.61
C SER A 53 -2.77 28.23 17.68
N ALA A 54 -2.08 27.15 18.01
CA ALA A 54 -2.12 25.86 17.34
C ALA A 54 -3.20 24.91 17.92
N GLY A 55 -4.05 25.39 18.83
CA GLY A 55 -5.09 24.57 19.44
C GLY A 55 -4.57 23.42 20.31
N GLY A 56 -3.37 23.59 20.89
CA GLY A 56 -2.68 22.56 21.67
C GLY A 56 -1.70 21.70 20.88
N ASP A 57 -1.69 21.80 19.56
CA ASP A 57 -0.69 21.14 18.72
C ASP A 57 0.70 21.76 18.86
N ALA A 58 1.72 20.98 18.60
CA ALA A 58 3.06 21.52 18.44
C ALA A 58 3.09 22.57 17.33
N PRO A 59 3.66 23.76 17.55
CA PRO A 59 3.63 24.86 16.57
C PRO A 59 4.19 24.47 15.22
N GLY A 60 5.24 23.67 15.20
CA GLY A 60 5.83 23.17 13.96
C GLY A 60 4.91 22.26 13.15
N LYS A 61 4.17 21.37 13.82
CA LYS A 61 3.16 20.52 13.18
C LYS A 61 2.02 21.36 12.60
N ALA A 62 1.53 22.31 13.37
CA ALA A 62 0.48 23.23 12.94
C ALA A 62 0.91 24.11 11.75
N CYS A 63 2.17 24.50 11.70
CA CYS A 63 2.75 25.19 10.53
C CYS A 63 2.81 24.28 9.31
N ALA A 64 3.35 23.09 9.47
CA ALA A 64 3.50 22.11 8.38
C ALA A 64 2.13 21.69 7.81
N SER A 65 1.12 21.50 8.65
CA SER A 65 -0.24 21.15 8.20
C SER A 65 -0.88 22.22 7.31
N LYS A 66 -0.40 23.45 7.41
CA LYS A 66 -0.77 24.58 6.55
C LYS A 66 0.18 24.77 5.36
N GLY A 67 1.10 23.83 5.14
CA GLY A 67 2.06 23.88 4.05
C GLY A 67 3.26 24.80 4.27
N GLY A 68 3.45 25.31 5.49
CA GLY A 68 4.54 26.21 5.82
C GLY A 68 5.83 25.49 6.26
N ILE A 69 6.89 26.29 6.44
CA ILE A 69 8.15 25.86 7.07
C ILE A 69 8.28 26.60 8.40
N PHE A 70 8.42 25.83 9.49
CA PHE A 70 8.50 26.35 10.84
C PHE A 70 9.94 26.63 11.24
N VAL A 71 10.19 27.82 11.77
CA VAL A 71 11.47 28.22 12.36
C VAL A 71 11.27 28.43 13.86
N PRO A 72 11.76 27.48 14.69
CA PRO A 72 11.50 27.51 16.13
C PRO A 72 12.17 28.71 16.80
N ASN A 73 11.49 29.25 17.83
CA ASN A 73 11.97 30.34 18.69
C ASN A 73 12.31 31.65 17.95
N GLN A 74 11.74 31.87 16.76
CA GLN A 74 11.91 33.10 15.99
C GLN A 74 10.60 33.82 15.78
N SER A 75 10.69 35.13 15.64
CA SER A 75 9.61 35.98 15.15
C SER A 75 9.69 36.12 13.62
N CYS A 76 8.58 36.49 13.00
CA CYS A 76 8.54 36.78 11.58
C CYS A 76 9.49 37.91 11.20
N GLN A 77 10.32 37.69 10.19
CA GLN A 77 11.16 38.70 9.58
C GLN A 77 10.45 39.30 8.37
N SER A 78 10.85 40.51 7.94
CA SER A 78 10.31 41.14 6.75
C SER A 78 10.60 40.37 5.46
N THR A 79 11.64 39.58 5.46
CA THR A 79 12.02 38.65 4.38
C THR A 79 12.25 37.28 4.95
N ALA A 80 11.74 36.26 4.28
CA ALA A 80 11.99 34.88 4.69
C ALA A 80 13.50 34.57 4.67
N PRO A 81 14.01 33.83 5.66
CA PRO A 81 15.41 33.40 5.67
C PRO A 81 15.80 32.70 4.36
N ALA A 82 16.95 33.07 3.80
CA ALA A 82 17.42 32.55 2.50
C ALA A 82 17.61 31.01 2.48
N ALA A 83 17.78 30.41 3.65
CA ALA A 83 17.90 28.95 3.80
C ALA A 83 16.56 28.20 3.59
N LEU A 84 15.41 28.90 3.60
CA LEU A 84 14.11 28.26 3.42
C LEU A 84 13.88 27.97 1.94
N ASN A 85 13.83 26.69 1.60
CA ASN A 85 13.64 26.25 0.22
C ASN A 85 12.27 25.59 0.04
N PHE A 86 11.31 26.32 -0.48
CA PHE A 86 9.97 25.83 -0.77
C PHE A 86 9.89 24.95 -2.03
N ASN A 87 10.94 24.88 -2.83
CA ASN A 87 11.02 23.98 -3.98
C ASN A 87 11.49 22.58 -3.60
N GLN A 88 11.97 22.38 -2.38
CA GLN A 88 12.30 21.07 -1.88
C GLN A 88 11.06 20.35 -1.34
N GLN A 89 10.99 19.09 -1.69
CA GLN A 89 10.16 18.12 -1.04
C GLN A 89 10.83 17.83 0.31
N ASN A 90 10.36 18.48 1.34
CA ASN A 90 10.79 18.21 2.72
C ASN A 90 9.66 17.49 3.42
N ALA A 91 9.45 16.37 3.06
CA ALA A 91 8.58 15.30 3.40
C ALA A 91 7.42 15.49 4.37
N TYR A 92 7.48 16.35 5.34
CA TYR A 92 6.33 16.51 6.22
C TYR A 92 5.25 17.33 5.51
N TYR A 93 4.21 16.62 5.02
CA TYR A 93 3.06 17.20 4.33
C TYR A 93 3.39 17.94 3.02
N VAL A 94 4.45 17.59 2.35
CA VAL A 94 4.77 18.12 1.02
C VAL A 94 5.00 16.97 0.06
N SER A 95 4.23 16.90 -1.01
CA SER A 95 4.46 15.92 -2.06
C SER A 95 4.00 16.43 -3.44
N PRO A 96 4.64 15.96 -4.50
CA PRO A 96 4.22 16.27 -5.86
C PRO A 96 2.74 15.92 -6.06
N LEU A 97 2.04 16.80 -6.76
CA LEU A 97 0.66 16.59 -7.17
C LEU A 97 0.57 16.69 -8.69
N ILE A 98 0.03 15.64 -9.31
CA ILE A 98 -0.26 15.61 -10.74
C ILE A 98 -1.77 15.59 -10.91
N ILE A 99 -2.30 16.56 -11.63
CA ILE A 99 -3.72 16.65 -11.97
C ILE A 99 -3.87 16.25 -13.43
N ASN A 100 -4.62 15.19 -13.68
CA ASN A 100 -4.97 14.74 -15.02
C ASN A 100 -6.46 15.02 -15.26
N GLN A 101 -6.75 15.82 -16.26
CA GLN A 101 -8.12 16.17 -16.67
C GLN A 101 -8.28 15.88 -18.17
N GLY A 102 -8.64 14.64 -18.48
CA GLY A 102 -8.76 14.18 -19.87
C GLY A 102 -7.42 14.22 -20.61
N SER A 103 -7.28 15.12 -21.56
CA SER A 103 -6.05 15.28 -22.37
C SER A 103 -5.00 16.20 -21.73
N SER A 104 -5.31 16.83 -20.59
CA SER A 104 -4.45 17.81 -19.93
C SER A 104 -3.85 17.20 -18.67
N VAL A 105 -2.53 17.27 -18.55
CA VAL A 105 -1.78 16.85 -17.36
C VAL A 105 -1.05 18.08 -16.80
N THR A 106 -1.32 18.39 -15.55
CA THR A 106 -0.68 19.50 -14.83
C THR A 106 0.14 18.96 -13.67
N GLN A 107 1.43 19.20 -13.68
CA GLN A 107 2.28 19.00 -12.51
C GLN A 107 2.23 20.27 -11.66
N VAL A 108 1.70 20.13 -10.44
CA VAL A 108 1.59 21.26 -9.50
C VAL A 108 2.95 21.47 -8.84
N PRO A 109 3.48 22.71 -8.86
CA PRO A 109 4.75 23.00 -8.19
C PRO A 109 4.70 22.74 -6.69
N LEU A 110 5.83 22.37 -6.09
CA LEU A 110 5.94 22.14 -4.64
C LEU A 110 5.69 23.40 -3.81
N THR A 111 5.82 24.59 -4.41
CA THR A 111 5.48 25.88 -3.79
C THR A 111 3.98 26.15 -3.73
N ASP A 112 3.18 25.46 -4.52
CA ASP A 112 1.73 25.63 -4.57
C ASP A 112 1.08 24.99 -3.33
N SER A 113 0.10 25.67 -2.74
CA SER A 113 -0.61 25.19 -1.55
C SER A 113 -1.30 23.84 -1.75
N ARG A 114 -1.67 23.50 -2.99
CA ARG A 114 -2.29 22.21 -3.31
C ARG A 114 -1.35 21.01 -3.14
N SER A 115 -0.05 21.21 -3.25
CA SER A 115 0.97 20.17 -3.01
C SER A 115 1.54 20.21 -1.59
N ARG A 116 1.07 21.15 -0.75
CA ARG A 116 1.54 21.37 0.62
C ARG A 116 0.38 21.28 1.60
N GLY A 117 0.55 20.55 2.68
CA GLY A 117 -0.46 20.31 3.70
C GLY A 117 -0.68 18.82 3.96
N TYR A 118 -1.53 18.52 4.93
CA TYR A 118 -1.81 17.13 5.28
C TYR A 118 -2.44 16.38 4.10
N ARG A 119 -1.86 15.26 3.72
CA ARG A 119 -2.20 14.59 2.46
C ARG A 119 -3.66 14.16 2.39
N SER A 120 -4.22 13.56 3.44
CA SER A 120 -5.62 13.15 3.44
C SER A 120 -6.58 14.33 3.25
N THR A 121 -6.23 15.51 3.79
CA THR A 121 -6.99 16.75 3.56
C THR A 121 -6.94 17.20 2.09
N ILE A 122 -5.76 17.10 1.46
CA ILE A 122 -5.60 17.46 0.04
C ILE A 122 -6.44 16.52 -0.85
N GLU A 123 -6.39 15.23 -0.56
CA GLU A 123 -7.15 14.19 -1.28
C GLU A 123 -8.66 14.39 -1.10
N ALA A 124 -9.12 14.65 0.12
CA ALA A 124 -10.52 14.96 0.40
C ALA A 124 -10.98 16.24 -0.32
N ASN A 125 -10.17 17.30 -0.32
CA ASN A 125 -10.48 18.54 -1.05
C ASN A 125 -10.64 18.28 -2.55
N ALA A 126 -9.78 17.47 -3.13
CA ALA A 126 -9.86 17.10 -4.54
C ALA A 126 -11.14 16.32 -4.83
N ALA A 127 -11.49 15.35 -3.99
CA ALA A 127 -12.72 14.55 -4.10
C ALA A 127 -13.97 15.44 -3.98
N ILE A 128 -14.05 16.28 -2.96
CA ILE A 128 -15.17 17.22 -2.74
C ILE A 128 -15.35 18.14 -3.94
N SER A 129 -14.26 18.76 -4.40
CA SER A 129 -14.29 19.66 -5.56
C SER A 129 -14.79 18.93 -6.81
N TRP A 130 -14.31 17.72 -7.04
CA TRP A 130 -14.72 16.93 -8.21
C TRP A 130 -16.20 16.53 -8.12
N ILE A 131 -16.67 15.99 -7.00
CA ILE A 131 -18.05 15.54 -6.79
C ILE A 131 -19.01 16.73 -6.94
N ASN A 132 -18.75 17.84 -6.27
CA ASN A 132 -19.59 19.05 -6.34
C ASN A 132 -19.62 19.68 -7.74
N GLY A 133 -18.61 19.43 -8.56
CA GLY A 133 -18.58 19.82 -9.97
C GLY A 133 -19.37 18.90 -10.91
N ARG A 134 -20.01 17.83 -10.41
CA ARG A 134 -20.80 16.92 -11.26
C ARG A 134 -22.20 17.47 -11.52
N SER A 135 -22.72 17.17 -12.69
CA SER A 135 -24.12 17.50 -13.03
C SER A 135 -25.08 16.62 -12.22
N ALA A 136 -26.07 17.24 -11.58
CA ALA A 136 -27.12 16.52 -10.87
C ALA A 136 -27.99 15.63 -11.79
N SER A 137 -27.96 15.86 -13.11
CA SER A 137 -28.73 15.11 -14.09
C SER A 137 -28.03 13.86 -14.63
N LYS A 138 -26.77 13.62 -14.24
CA LYS A 138 -25.99 12.48 -14.72
C LYS A 138 -25.43 11.68 -13.54
N PRO A 139 -25.49 10.33 -13.61
CA PRO A 139 -24.82 9.50 -12.63
C PRO A 139 -23.30 9.73 -12.71
N TRP A 140 -22.63 9.55 -11.59
CA TRP A 140 -21.17 9.65 -11.51
C TRP A 140 -20.62 8.49 -10.69
N MET A 141 -19.35 8.19 -10.92
CA MET A 141 -18.56 7.25 -10.12
C MET A 141 -17.26 7.95 -9.74
N ALA A 142 -16.84 7.79 -8.50
CA ALA A 142 -15.58 8.29 -8.01
C ALA A 142 -14.84 7.20 -7.23
N THR A 143 -13.54 7.08 -7.43
CA THR A 143 -12.65 6.31 -6.58
C THR A 143 -11.75 7.29 -5.83
N VAL A 144 -11.87 7.30 -4.50
CA VAL A 144 -11.03 8.12 -3.63
C VAL A 144 -10.02 7.20 -2.96
N SER A 145 -8.80 7.20 -3.46
CA SER A 145 -7.71 6.39 -2.91
C SER A 145 -6.88 7.24 -1.96
N PHE A 146 -7.18 7.15 -0.67
CA PHE A 146 -6.36 7.80 0.34
C PHE A 146 -4.96 7.15 0.39
N THR A 147 -3.94 7.97 0.50
CA THR A 147 -2.58 7.49 0.75
C THR A 147 -2.37 7.06 2.20
N ALA A 148 -3.21 7.56 3.12
CA ALA A 148 -3.32 7.06 4.48
C ALA A 148 -3.85 5.59 4.42
N SER A 149 -3.35 4.69 5.20
CA SER A 149 -2.35 4.80 6.27
C SER A 149 -0.97 4.25 5.88
N HIS A 150 -0.52 4.52 4.67
CA HIS A 150 0.78 4.06 4.17
C HIS A 150 1.95 4.77 4.87
N THR A 151 3.11 4.12 4.94
CA THR A 151 4.36 4.74 5.39
C THR A 151 4.80 5.85 4.42
N PRO A 152 5.53 6.88 4.92
CA PRO A 152 5.97 7.06 6.30
C PRO A 152 4.82 7.43 7.23
N LEU A 153 4.79 6.81 8.43
CA LEU A 153 3.80 7.15 9.43
C LEU A 153 4.12 8.53 10.01
N GLN A 154 3.22 9.47 9.79
CA GLN A 154 3.38 10.87 10.21
C GLN A 154 2.26 11.25 11.17
N GLN A 155 2.57 12.04 12.17
CA GLN A 155 1.56 12.48 13.11
C GLN A 155 0.51 13.34 12.40
N SER A 156 -0.75 12.95 12.50
CA SER A 156 -1.88 13.71 11.97
C SER A 156 -2.13 14.97 12.79
N PRO A 157 -2.72 16.03 12.19
CA PRO A 157 -3.25 17.14 12.96
C PRO A 157 -4.22 16.66 14.03
N SER A 158 -4.13 17.18 15.27
CA SER A 158 -4.99 16.75 16.39
C SER A 158 -6.46 17.07 16.15
N SER A 159 -6.77 18.04 15.29
CA SER A 159 -8.14 18.33 14.87
C SER A 159 -8.76 17.20 14.02
N LEU A 160 -7.95 16.35 13.39
CA LEU A 160 -8.41 15.22 12.59
C LEU A 160 -8.36 13.89 13.35
N ALA A 161 -7.50 13.79 14.36
CA ALA A 161 -7.34 12.59 15.19
C ALA A 161 -7.37 12.94 16.68
N PRO A 162 -8.49 13.46 17.22
CA PRO A 162 -8.57 13.92 18.61
C PRO A 162 -8.59 12.78 19.62
N LEU A 163 -9.01 11.57 19.21
CA LEU A 163 -9.18 10.41 20.09
C LEU A 163 -7.88 9.63 20.31
N THR A 164 -6.93 9.75 19.40
CA THR A 164 -5.64 9.07 19.45
C THR A 164 -4.50 10.06 19.65
N PRO A 165 -4.29 10.55 20.87
CA PRO A 165 -3.22 11.51 21.14
C PRO A 165 -1.84 10.86 20.92
N ALA A 166 -0.90 11.62 20.35
CA ALA A 166 0.49 11.18 20.30
C ALA A 166 1.10 11.17 21.69
N THR A 167 1.85 10.12 22.00
CA THR A 167 2.72 10.06 23.18
C THR A 167 4.08 10.70 22.86
N ALA A 168 4.86 11.06 23.87
CA ALA A 168 6.23 11.54 23.69
C ALA A 168 7.09 10.47 22.97
N GLU A 169 6.84 9.20 23.21
CA GLU A 169 7.51 8.08 22.55
C GLU A 169 7.13 7.98 21.08
N ALA A 170 5.84 8.11 20.76
CA ALA A 170 5.35 8.05 19.38
C ALA A 170 5.87 9.20 18.51
N VAL A 171 6.18 10.35 19.10
CA VAL A 171 6.72 11.50 18.36
C VAL A 171 8.24 11.55 18.31
N ASN A 172 8.93 10.53 18.78
CA ASN A 172 10.36 10.42 18.64
C ASN A 172 10.74 9.98 17.22
N CYS A 173 10.88 10.94 16.34
CA CYS A 173 11.15 10.72 14.92
C CYS A 173 12.56 10.21 14.62
N GLN A 174 13.45 10.13 15.60
CA GLN A 174 14.78 9.55 15.44
C GLN A 174 14.82 8.07 15.81
N SER A 175 13.87 7.61 16.63
CA SER A 175 13.82 6.24 17.12
C SER A 175 12.36 5.83 17.33
N MET A 176 11.72 5.38 16.27
CA MET A 176 10.31 4.96 16.31
C MET A 176 10.20 3.59 16.96
N SER A 177 9.57 3.51 18.14
CA SER A 177 9.20 2.25 18.77
C SER A 177 8.03 1.57 18.06
N LEU A 178 7.81 0.27 18.33
CA LEU A 178 6.60 -0.41 17.85
C LEU A 178 5.33 0.26 18.39
N LEU A 179 5.32 0.67 19.65
CA LEU A 179 4.22 1.43 20.22
C LEU A 179 3.99 2.75 19.46
N GLY A 180 5.05 3.46 19.13
CA GLY A 180 4.99 4.67 18.32
C GLY A 180 4.37 4.43 16.94
N GLN A 181 4.76 3.35 16.27
CA GLN A 181 4.17 2.97 14.99
C GLN A 181 2.67 2.69 15.11
N HIS A 182 2.23 1.95 16.13
CA HIS A 182 0.81 1.69 16.40
C HIS A 182 0.02 2.99 16.64
N VAL A 183 0.55 3.88 17.48
CA VAL A 183 -0.12 5.16 17.80
C VAL A 183 -0.25 6.01 16.53
N LEU A 184 0.80 6.13 15.73
CA LEU A 184 0.75 6.91 14.49
C LEU A 184 -0.16 6.25 13.44
N GLN A 185 -0.17 4.93 13.33
CA GLN A 185 -1.07 4.20 12.43
C GLN A 185 -2.53 4.50 12.80
N ASN A 186 -2.88 4.46 14.09
CA ASN A 186 -4.21 4.78 14.58
C ASN A 186 -4.59 6.24 14.27
N GLN A 187 -3.69 7.19 14.53
CA GLN A 187 -3.92 8.61 14.22
C GLN A 187 -4.15 8.85 12.72
N VAL A 188 -3.35 8.24 11.86
CA VAL A 188 -3.49 8.40 10.40
C VAL A 188 -4.81 7.80 9.93
N THR A 189 -5.22 6.67 10.49
CA THR A 189 -6.50 6.02 10.17
C THR A 189 -7.69 6.86 10.65
N GLU A 190 -7.64 7.38 11.87
CA GLU A 190 -8.68 8.26 12.43
C GLU A 190 -8.79 9.57 11.64
N ALA A 191 -7.67 10.16 11.26
CA ALA A 191 -7.66 11.36 10.43
C ALA A 191 -8.26 11.11 9.05
N MET A 192 -8.02 9.96 8.46
CA MET A 192 -8.63 9.54 7.19
C MET A 192 -10.15 9.38 7.34
N ASP A 193 -10.62 8.76 8.43
CA ASP A 193 -12.06 8.61 8.72
C ASP A 193 -12.74 9.96 8.91
N THR A 194 -12.09 10.89 9.62
CA THR A 194 -12.57 12.27 9.80
C THR A 194 -12.71 12.99 8.45
N GLU A 195 -11.72 12.86 7.57
CA GLU A 195 -11.77 13.44 6.22
C GLU A 195 -12.81 12.75 5.33
N PHE A 196 -13.02 11.45 5.49
CA PHE A 196 -14.13 10.76 4.82
C PHE A 196 -15.48 11.30 5.28
N GLY A 197 -15.68 11.49 6.59
CA GLY A 197 -16.88 12.16 7.14
C GLY A 197 -17.07 13.56 6.57
N ARG A 198 -16.00 14.33 6.37
CA ARG A 198 -16.04 15.65 5.73
C ARG A 198 -16.46 15.57 4.26
N ILE A 199 -15.96 14.57 3.51
CA ILE A 199 -16.43 14.35 2.12
C ILE A 199 -17.94 14.15 2.12
N LEU A 200 -18.49 13.30 2.97
CA LEU A 200 -19.93 13.04 3.02
C LEU A 200 -20.74 14.31 3.32
N LEU A 201 -20.26 15.13 4.25
CA LEU A 201 -20.93 16.38 4.65
C LEU A 201 -20.87 17.44 3.55
N GLU A 202 -19.69 17.73 3.03
CA GLU A 202 -19.47 18.83 2.08
C GLU A 202 -20.00 18.52 0.66
N THR A 203 -20.26 17.23 0.37
CA THR A 203 -20.90 16.82 -0.90
C THR A 203 -22.42 16.63 -0.75
N GLY A 204 -22.96 16.83 0.45
CA GLY A 204 -24.39 16.66 0.71
C GLY A 204 -24.88 15.22 0.77
N LEU A 205 -23.97 14.23 0.80
CA LEU A 205 -24.32 12.81 0.97
C LEU A 205 -24.74 12.49 2.42
N ALA A 206 -24.33 13.31 3.37
CA ALA A 206 -24.75 13.26 4.76
C ALA A 206 -25.02 14.66 5.30
N THR A 207 -25.70 14.72 6.45
CA THR A 207 -25.98 15.95 7.19
C THR A 207 -25.43 15.86 8.60
N LYS A 208 -25.42 16.99 9.30
CA LYS A 208 -24.99 17.05 10.70
C LYS A 208 -26.22 17.22 11.61
N GLY A 209 -26.36 16.34 12.58
CA GLY A 209 -27.41 16.43 13.59
C GLY A 209 -27.19 17.57 14.59
N ALA A 210 -28.20 17.86 15.40
CA ALA A 210 -28.12 18.86 16.45
C ALA A 210 -27.09 18.52 17.54
N ASP A 211 -26.77 17.24 17.70
CA ASP A 211 -25.73 16.71 18.60
C ASP A 211 -24.32 16.74 17.98
N GLY A 212 -24.21 17.27 16.76
CA GLY A 212 -22.96 17.36 16.03
C GLY A 212 -22.55 16.06 15.31
N LYS A 213 -23.30 14.96 15.44
CA LYS A 213 -22.99 13.69 14.79
C LYS A 213 -23.41 13.70 13.33
N LEU A 214 -22.70 12.90 12.53
CA LEU A 214 -23.03 12.68 11.14
C LEU A 214 -24.32 11.84 11.04
N ILE A 215 -25.27 12.31 10.22
CA ILE A 215 -26.49 11.58 9.84
C ILE A 215 -26.37 11.24 8.37
N TYR A 216 -26.27 9.95 8.08
CA TYR A 216 -26.24 9.42 6.72
C TYR A 216 -27.52 8.64 6.44
N ASP A 217 -28.26 9.06 5.40
CA ASP A 217 -29.41 8.34 4.88
C ASP A 217 -29.08 7.75 3.50
N PRO A 218 -28.88 6.43 3.41
CA PRO A 218 -28.55 5.78 2.15
C PRO A 218 -29.57 6.03 1.03
N LYS A 219 -30.87 6.12 1.36
CA LYS A 219 -31.92 6.33 0.37
C LYS A 219 -31.93 7.77 -0.12
N ALA A 220 -31.82 8.73 0.78
CA ALA A 220 -31.79 10.15 0.43
C ALA A 220 -30.54 10.50 -0.37
N SER A 221 -29.39 9.93 -0.04
CA SER A 221 -28.15 10.15 -0.77
C SER A 221 -28.15 9.55 -2.18
N ASN A 222 -28.98 8.54 -2.43
CA ASN A 222 -29.03 7.77 -3.67
C ASN A 222 -27.66 7.36 -4.21
N THR A 223 -26.75 7.07 -3.29
CA THR A 223 -25.34 6.78 -3.62
C THR A 223 -24.92 5.49 -2.95
N MET A 224 -24.31 4.59 -3.72
CA MET A 224 -23.63 3.41 -3.16
C MET A 224 -22.23 3.81 -2.75
N ILE A 225 -21.83 3.46 -1.54
CA ILE A 225 -20.51 3.69 -0.97
C ILE A 225 -19.87 2.34 -0.71
N VAL A 226 -18.67 2.15 -1.24
CA VAL A 226 -17.84 0.96 -1.02
C VAL A 226 -16.54 1.39 -0.38
N ILE A 227 -16.26 0.91 0.82
CA ILE A 227 -15.00 1.12 1.53
C ILE A 227 -14.26 -0.20 1.54
N VAL A 228 -13.03 -0.20 1.04
CA VAL A 228 -12.21 -1.41 0.95
C VAL A 228 -10.75 -1.08 1.22
N GLY A 229 -10.05 -1.96 1.94
CA GLY A 229 -8.60 -1.89 2.05
C GLY A 229 -7.94 -2.43 0.78
N ASP A 230 -6.83 -1.82 0.37
CA ASP A 230 -6.07 -2.22 -0.81
C ASP A 230 -5.23 -3.48 -0.57
N ASN A 231 -4.67 -3.60 0.62
CA ASN A 231 -3.85 -4.72 1.10
C ASN A 231 -3.78 -4.73 2.62
N GLY A 232 -3.19 -5.77 3.17
CA GLY A 232 -3.06 -5.92 4.61
C GLY A 232 -2.07 -4.95 5.25
N THR A 233 -1.94 -5.06 6.57
CA THR A 233 -1.28 -4.08 7.41
C THR A 233 0.25 -4.16 7.37
N LEU A 234 0.92 -3.07 7.66
CA LEU A 234 2.38 -3.01 7.84
C LEU A 234 2.80 -3.85 9.04
N GLY A 235 3.91 -4.60 8.92
CA GLY A 235 4.39 -5.47 9.99
C GLY A 235 4.56 -4.79 11.35
N GLY A 236 5.12 -3.58 11.37
CA GLY A 236 5.28 -2.79 12.59
C GLY A 236 3.97 -2.34 13.26
N SER A 237 2.85 -2.46 12.57
CA SER A 237 1.51 -2.09 13.08
C SER A 237 0.61 -3.31 13.32
N VAL A 238 1.14 -4.52 13.23
CA VAL A 238 0.38 -5.75 13.50
C VAL A 238 0.16 -5.94 14.98
N ASN A 239 -1.11 -6.10 15.37
CA ASN A 239 -1.48 -6.39 16.76
C ASN A 239 -1.39 -7.88 17.09
N ALA A 240 -1.04 -8.18 18.35
CA ALA A 240 -1.19 -9.53 18.85
C ALA A 240 -2.67 -10.01 18.73
N PRO A 241 -2.93 -11.27 18.42
CA PRO A 241 -2.00 -12.40 18.35
C PRO A 241 -1.36 -12.65 16.98
N PHE A 242 -1.55 -11.78 16.00
CA PHE A 242 -1.03 -11.98 14.65
C PHE A 242 0.50 -11.84 14.57
N ASN A 243 1.09 -12.58 13.63
CA ASN A 243 2.54 -12.54 13.42
C ASN A 243 2.94 -11.36 12.51
N PRO A 244 3.73 -10.39 13.00
CA PRO A 244 4.20 -9.25 12.20
C PRO A 244 4.99 -9.61 10.94
N GLN A 245 5.65 -10.77 10.93
CA GLN A 245 6.42 -11.24 9.77
C GLN A 245 5.54 -11.79 8.63
N ARG A 246 4.24 -11.96 8.89
CA ARG A 246 3.23 -12.46 7.94
C ARG A 246 2.27 -11.37 7.47
N ALA A 247 2.72 -10.12 7.51
CA ALA A 247 1.97 -8.92 7.21
C ALA A 247 1.95 -8.56 5.72
N LYS A 248 1.79 -7.28 5.40
CA LYS A 248 1.79 -6.72 4.04
C LYS A 248 2.89 -7.32 3.16
N GLY A 249 2.53 -7.69 1.94
CA GLY A 249 3.42 -8.32 0.98
C GLY A 249 3.43 -9.85 1.02
N THR A 250 2.63 -10.46 1.91
CA THR A 250 2.49 -11.91 2.01
C THR A 250 1.05 -12.35 1.79
N ALA A 251 0.84 -13.62 1.44
CA ALA A 251 -0.49 -14.19 1.30
C ALA A 251 -1.11 -14.69 2.61
N TYR A 252 -0.49 -14.40 3.77
CA TYR A 252 -1.08 -14.68 5.08
C TYR A 252 -2.20 -13.69 5.42
N GLN A 253 -3.01 -14.01 6.45
CA GLN A 253 -4.19 -13.20 6.78
C GLN A 253 -3.88 -11.72 6.96
N THR A 254 -2.88 -11.37 7.74
CA THR A 254 -2.49 -9.97 7.98
C THR A 254 -1.99 -9.24 6.73
N GLY A 255 -1.60 -9.99 5.69
CA GLY A 255 -1.19 -9.42 4.41
C GLY A 255 -2.34 -9.19 3.42
N ILE A 256 -3.45 -9.93 3.56
CA ILE A 256 -4.54 -9.93 2.56
C ILE A 256 -5.94 -9.75 3.15
N TRP A 257 -6.12 -9.87 4.46
CA TRP A 257 -7.42 -9.70 5.09
C TRP A 257 -7.70 -8.21 5.32
N VAL A 258 -8.58 -7.66 4.51
CA VAL A 258 -8.92 -6.24 4.49
C VAL A 258 -10.42 -6.05 4.79
N PRO A 259 -10.82 -4.91 5.35
CA PRO A 259 -12.23 -4.58 5.49
C PRO A 259 -12.88 -4.36 4.12
N LEU A 260 -14.13 -4.78 3.99
CA LEU A 260 -15.02 -4.42 2.90
C LEU A 260 -16.37 -4.02 3.49
N ILE A 261 -16.74 -2.76 3.34
CA ILE A 261 -18.00 -2.20 3.84
C ILE A 261 -18.77 -1.64 2.65
N VAL A 262 -20.03 -2.04 2.51
CA VAL A 262 -20.89 -1.53 1.46
C VAL A 262 -22.15 -0.92 2.07
N SER A 263 -22.44 0.31 1.70
CA SER A 263 -23.63 1.04 2.13
C SER A 263 -24.31 1.72 0.94
N GLY A 264 -25.60 1.88 1.00
CA GLY A 264 -26.34 2.56 -0.06
C GLY A 264 -27.79 2.05 -0.19
N PRO A 265 -28.55 2.62 -1.14
CA PRO A 265 -29.97 2.34 -1.30
C PRO A 265 -30.31 0.90 -1.71
N LEU A 266 -29.36 0.18 -2.28
CA LEU A 266 -29.54 -1.21 -2.73
C LEU A 266 -29.25 -2.25 -1.64
N VAL A 267 -28.83 -1.81 -0.45
CA VAL A 267 -28.51 -2.73 0.66
C VAL A 267 -29.77 -3.06 1.45
N ASN A 268 -30.23 -4.31 1.35
CA ASN A 268 -31.35 -4.81 2.13
C ASN A 268 -30.88 -5.18 3.55
N GLN A 269 -31.67 -4.80 4.55
CA GLN A 269 -31.38 -5.02 5.97
C GLN A 269 -29.93 -4.58 6.33
N PRO A 270 -29.64 -3.28 6.30
CA PRO A 270 -28.31 -2.75 6.65
C PRO A 270 -27.92 -3.10 8.10
N ASN A 271 -26.69 -2.78 8.47
CA ASN A 271 -26.10 -3.10 9.78
C ASN A 271 -25.99 -4.62 10.07
N ARG A 272 -25.65 -5.39 9.06
CA ARG A 272 -25.40 -6.83 9.16
C ARG A 272 -24.03 -7.20 8.64
N GLU A 273 -23.54 -8.31 9.09
CA GLU A 273 -22.35 -8.97 8.57
C GLU A 273 -22.72 -10.01 7.49
N VAL A 274 -21.85 -10.17 6.51
CA VAL A 274 -21.92 -11.22 5.49
C VAL A 274 -20.75 -12.16 5.73
N ASN A 275 -21.03 -13.33 6.30
CA ASN A 275 -20.01 -14.32 6.72
C ASN A 275 -19.65 -15.29 5.58
N HIS A 276 -19.61 -14.81 4.35
CA HIS A 276 -19.19 -15.56 3.17
C HIS A 276 -17.88 -15.02 2.62
N MET A 277 -17.13 -15.87 1.95
CA MET A 277 -15.91 -15.42 1.29
C MET A 277 -16.23 -14.42 0.18
N VAL A 278 -15.50 -13.31 0.20
CA VAL A 278 -15.48 -12.29 -0.85
C VAL A 278 -14.02 -12.00 -1.20
N ASN A 279 -13.81 -11.42 -2.37
CA ASN A 279 -12.48 -11.01 -2.82
C ASN A 279 -12.53 -9.58 -3.33
N MET A 280 -11.43 -8.85 -3.24
CA MET A 280 -11.35 -7.48 -3.73
C MET A 280 -11.65 -7.36 -5.23
N VAL A 281 -11.35 -8.39 -6.01
CA VAL A 281 -11.69 -8.42 -7.46
C VAL A 281 -13.20 -8.35 -7.71
N ASP A 282 -14.03 -8.75 -6.72
CA ASP A 282 -15.49 -8.72 -6.84
C ASP A 282 -16.05 -7.29 -6.91
N VAL A 283 -15.29 -6.32 -6.41
CA VAL A 283 -15.68 -4.90 -6.45
C VAL A 283 -15.81 -4.40 -7.90
N PHE A 284 -15.04 -4.95 -8.83
CA PHE A 284 -15.15 -4.60 -10.25
C PHE A 284 -16.54 -4.94 -10.80
N GLN A 285 -17.01 -6.18 -10.60
CA GLN A 285 -18.34 -6.57 -11.04
C GLN A 285 -19.44 -5.83 -10.28
N LEU A 286 -19.25 -5.61 -8.95
CA LEU A 286 -20.22 -4.85 -8.14
C LEU A 286 -20.49 -3.46 -8.72
N PHE A 287 -19.48 -2.72 -9.15
CA PHE A 287 -19.69 -1.40 -9.76
C PHE A 287 -20.44 -1.48 -11.08
N GLY A 288 -20.18 -2.48 -11.90
CA GLY A 288 -20.97 -2.70 -13.11
C GLY A 288 -22.44 -3.06 -12.80
N GLU A 289 -22.68 -3.93 -11.83
CA GLU A 289 -24.03 -4.29 -11.38
C GLU A 289 -24.78 -3.08 -10.80
N ILE A 290 -24.13 -2.21 -10.03
CA ILE A 290 -24.69 -0.94 -9.55
C ILE A 290 -25.11 -0.04 -10.73
N ALA A 291 -24.32 -0.04 -11.80
CA ALA A 291 -24.61 0.70 -13.02
C ALA A 291 -25.67 0.02 -13.92
N GLY A 292 -26.19 -1.14 -13.54
CA GLY A 292 -27.18 -1.90 -14.31
C GLY A 292 -26.60 -2.64 -15.51
N LEU A 293 -25.30 -2.94 -15.49
CA LEU A 293 -24.59 -3.62 -16.57
C LEU A 293 -24.47 -5.13 -16.29
N ASP A 294 -24.63 -5.93 -17.34
CA ASP A 294 -24.24 -7.34 -17.34
C ASP A 294 -22.73 -7.44 -17.62
N VAL A 295 -21.94 -7.40 -16.54
CA VAL A 295 -20.49 -7.33 -16.64
C VAL A 295 -19.89 -8.56 -17.34
N PRO A 296 -20.31 -9.81 -17.02
CA PRO A 296 -19.81 -10.99 -17.74
C PRO A 296 -20.11 -10.97 -19.25
N ALA A 297 -21.22 -10.38 -19.67
CA ALA A 297 -21.59 -10.28 -21.08
C ALA A 297 -20.83 -9.18 -21.82
N LEU A 298 -20.42 -8.12 -21.11
CA LEU A 298 -19.75 -6.96 -21.69
C LEU A 298 -18.22 -7.08 -21.70
N VAL A 299 -17.66 -7.87 -20.78
CA VAL A 299 -16.21 -8.08 -20.72
C VAL A 299 -15.83 -9.20 -21.70
N PRO A 300 -14.91 -8.97 -22.64
CA PRO A 300 -14.58 -9.94 -23.70
C PRO A 300 -13.83 -11.18 -23.21
N ARG A 301 -13.55 -11.27 -21.94
CA ARG A 301 -12.84 -12.40 -21.29
C ARG A 301 -13.56 -12.86 -20.03
N VAL A 302 -13.22 -14.05 -19.57
CA VAL A 302 -13.65 -14.53 -18.25
C VAL A 302 -12.99 -13.71 -17.16
N ILE A 303 -13.79 -13.29 -16.20
CA ILE A 303 -13.34 -12.52 -15.02
C ILE A 303 -13.48 -13.36 -13.76
N ASP A 304 -12.61 -13.13 -12.78
CA ASP A 304 -12.64 -13.82 -11.49
C ASP A 304 -13.53 -13.10 -10.45
N SER A 305 -14.20 -12.01 -10.86
CA SER A 305 -15.17 -11.29 -10.02
C SER A 305 -16.44 -12.10 -9.82
N ALA A 306 -16.86 -12.27 -8.58
CA ALA A 306 -18.14 -12.85 -8.22
C ALA A 306 -19.23 -11.76 -8.06
N PRO A 307 -20.53 -12.08 -8.29
CA PRO A 307 -21.62 -11.11 -8.24
C PRO A 307 -21.99 -10.73 -6.80
N LEU A 308 -21.31 -9.74 -6.22
CA LEU A 308 -21.55 -9.29 -4.84
C LEU A 308 -22.93 -8.67 -4.60
N MET A 309 -23.57 -8.12 -5.62
CA MET A 309 -24.90 -7.53 -5.51
C MET A 309 -25.91 -8.52 -4.91
N ALA A 310 -25.76 -9.81 -5.18
CA ALA A 310 -26.61 -10.84 -4.63
C ALA A 310 -26.58 -10.88 -3.09
N TYR A 311 -25.42 -10.65 -2.46
CA TYR A 311 -25.33 -10.55 -1.00
C TYR A 311 -25.95 -9.29 -0.44
N LEU A 312 -25.95 -8.19 -1.21
CA LEU A 312 -26.53 -6.92 -0.76
C LEU A 312 -28.05 -6.93 -0.81
N THR A 313 -28.62 -7.53 -1.84
CA THR A 313 -30.07 -7.54 -2.10
C THR A 313 -30.80 -8.72 -1.47
N ASN A 314 -30.13 -9.84 -1.22
CA ASN A 314 -30.71 -11.05 -0.63
C ASN A 314 -29.95 -11.46 0.64
N VAL A 315 -30.54 -11.24 1.80
CA VAL A 315 -29.92 -11.58 3.10
C VAL A 315 -29.75 -13.07 3.34
N LYS A 316 -30.41 -13.92 2.56
CA LYS A 316 -30.32 -15.39 2.63
C LYS A 316 -29.45 -15.96 1.50
N GLN A 317 -28.71 -15.12 0.80
CA GLN A 317 -27.83 -15.56 -0.27
C GLN A 317 -26.82 -16.57 0.27
N ALA A 318 -26.81 -17.76 -0.31
CA ALA A 318 -25.79 -18.76 -0.02
C ALA A 318 -24.40 -18.32 -0.50
N ALA A 319 -23.37 -18.97 -0.01
CA ALA A 319 -22.00 -18.71 -0.46
C ALA A 319 -21.88 -18.83 -1.99
N ILE A 320 -21.35 -17.80 -2.62
CA ILE A 320 -21.10 -17.77 -4.07
C ILE A 320 -19.66 -18.26 -4.33
N ARG A 321 -18.70 -17.72 -3.58
CA ARG A 321 -17.31 -18.17 -3.66
C ARG A 321 -17.11 -19.44 -2.88
N THR A 322 -16.49 -20.43 -3.51
CA THR A 322 -16.03 -21.69 -2.87
C THR A 322 -14.52 -21.72 -2.68
N VAL A 323 -13.83 -20.85 -3.42
CA VAL A 323 -12.36 -20.68 -3.38
C VAL A 323 -12.03 -19.19 -3.36
N ASN A 324 -11.10 -18.81 -2.51
CA ASN A 324 -10.48 -17.49 -2.55
C ASN A 324 -8.99 -17.64 -2.85
N PHE A 325 -8.48 -16.81 -3.76
CA PHE A 325 -7.09 -16.79 -4.20
C PHE A 325 -6.50 -15.41 -3.99
N ALA A 326 -5.26 -15.38 -3.54
CA ALA A 326 -4.46 -14.17 -3.45
C ALA A 326 -3.02 -14.47 -3.86
N MET A 327 -2.40 -13.51 -4.52
CA MET A 327 -1.01 -13.61 -4.92
C MET A 327 -0.27 -12.32 -4.65
N GLY A 328 1.03 -12.45 -4.42
CA GLY A 328 1.94 -11.33 -4.28
C GLY A 328 3.32 -11.70 -4.81
N SER A 329 4.03 -10.67 -5.24
CA SER A 329 5.43 -10.75 -5.61
C SER A 329 6.08 -9.53 -5.01
N TYR A 330 6.75 -9.72 -3.90
CA TYR A 330 7.17 -8.60 -3.08
C TYR A 330 8.67 -8.36 -3.12
N ASN A 331 9.47 -9.37 -3.37
CA ASN A 331 10.91 -9.27 -3.31
C ASN A 331 11.54 -9.27 -4.70
N ILE A 332 10.91 -8.57 -5.64
CA ILE A 332 11.39 -8.49 -7.02
C ILE A 332 12.66 -7.65 -7.08
N GLN A 333 13.73 -8.24 -7.59
CA GLN A 333 14.91 -7.49 -7.95
C GLN A 333 14.63 -6.66 -9.19
N ALA A 334 14.47 -5.35 -9.04
CA ALA A 334 14.52 -4.48 -10.19
C ALA A 334 15.99 -4.34 -10.65
N ASN A 335 16.24 -4.66 -11.90
CA ASN A 335 17.53 -4.41 -12.53
C ASN A 335 17.79 -2.90 -12.56
N GLY A 336 18.90 -2.45 -12.03
CA GLY A 336 19.31 -1.06 -12.17
C GLY A 336 19.89 -0.35 -10.95
N GLY A 337 20.24 -1.04 -9.86
CA GLY A 337 21.12 -0.50 -8.80
C GLY A 337 20.45 0.48 -7.82
N ARG A 338 19.12 0.65 -7.86
CA ARG A 338 18.39 1.46 -6.87
C ARG A 338 17.87 0.64 -5.69
N ASN A 339 17.82 -0.67 -5.85
CA ASN A 339 17.30 -1.59 -4.85
C ASN A 339 18.45 -2.28 -4.16
N GLY A 340 18.32 -2.45 -2.88
CA GLY A 340 19.27 -3.21 -2.09
C GLY A 340 18.58 -3.83 -0.88
N PRO A 341 19.24 -4.75 -0.21
CA PRO A 341 18.65 -5.41 0.94
C PRO A 341 18.53 -4.46 2.12
N CYS A 342 17.33 -4.46 2.71
CA CYS A 342 16.98 -3.77 3.94
C CYS A 342 16.66 -4.79 5.02
N VAL A 343 17.38 -4.76 6.12
CA VAL A 343 17.16 -5.62 7.28
C VAL A 343 16.29 -4.88 8.29
N MET A 344 15.04 -5.32 8.44
CA MET A 344 14.07 -4.71 9.34
C MET A 344 14.16 -5.31 10.73
N SER A 345 14.23 -4.47 11.75
CA SER A 345 14.18 -4.85 13.18
C SER A 345 15.01 -6.10 13.55
N GLY A 346 16.13 -6.33 12.86
CA GLY A 346 17.06 -7.42 13.11
C GLY A 346 16.64 -8.83 12.71
N SER A 347 15.42 -9.03 12.18
CA SER A 347 14.86 -10.37 11.99
C SER A 347 14.41 -10.71 10.57
N SER A 348 14.13 -9.74 9.71
CA SER A 348 13.72 -10.01 8.33
C SER A 348 14.43 -9.13 7.33
N CYS A 349 14.69 -9.64 6.14
CA CYS A 349 15.27 -8.92 5.04
C CYS A 349 14.28 -8.78 3.89
N THR A 350 14.10 -7.57 3.42
CA THR A 350 13.30 -7.23 2.24
C THR A 350 14.16 -6.56 1.18
N GLN A 351 13.79 -6.77 -0.06
CA GLN A 351 14.53 -6.30 -1.22
C GLN A 351 13.61 -5.60 -2.25
N VAL A 352 12.36 -5.40 -1.89
CA VAL A 352 11.42 -4.59 -2.69
C VAL A 352 12.08 -3.30 -3.12
N PRO A 353 11.57 -2.57 -4.15
CA PRO A 353 12.12 -1.27 -4.56
C PRO A 353 12.21 -0.30 -3.39
N ILE A 354 13.05 -0.63 -2.46
CA ILE A 354 13.38 0.11 -1.26
C ILE A 354 14.69 0.82 -1.52
N THR A 355 14.65 2.13 -1.40
CA THR A 355 15.87 2.94 -1.37
C THR A 355 16.46 2.94 0.04
N LYS A 356 17.73 3.33 0.15
CA LYS A 356 18.39 3.48 1.45
C LYS A 356 17.57 4.35 2.41
N SER A 357 17.08 5.50 1.94
CA SER A 357 16.27 6.40 2.76
C SER A 357 14.98 5.76 3.25
N VAL A 358 14.26 5.06 2.38
CA VAL A 358 13.03 4.35 2.77
C VAL A 358 13.30 3.24 3.78
N CYS A 359 14.41 2.51 3.63
CA CYS A 359 14.83 1.50 4.59
C CYS A 359 15.10 2.10 5.97
N GLU A 360 15.92 3.15 6.02
CA GLU A 360 16.31 3.81 7.26
C GLU A 360 15.14 4.54 7.92
N ASP A 361 14.25 5.13 7.15
CA ASP A 361 13.02 5.78 7.64
C ASP A 361 12.04 4.79 8.30
N ASN A 362 12.08 3.53 7.87
CA ASN A 362 11.32 2.46 8.50
C ASN A 362 12.11 1.72 9.59
N SER A 363 13.15 2.35 10.14
CA SER A 363 14.02 1.76 11.17
C SER A 363 14.73 0.47 10.73
N GLY A 364 14.93 0.31 9.43
CA GLY A 364 15.71 -0.77 8.85
C GLY A 364 17.19 -0.41 8.74
N VAL A 365 18.03 -1.44 8.67
CA VAL A 365 19.46 -1.31 8.38
C VAL A 365 19.69 -1.57 6.91
N TRP A 366 20.23 -0.58 6.20
CA TRP A 366 20.54 -0.69 4.78
C TRP A 366 21.85 -1.44 4.55
N TRP A 367 21.78 -2.54 3.80
CA TRP A 367 22.93 -3.37 3.44
C TRP A 367 23.38 -3.20 1.99
N GLY A 368 22.62 -2.43 1.22
CA GLY A 368 22.90 -2.18 -0.20
C GLY A 368 24.04 -1.18 -0.44
N PRO A 369 24.28 -0.80 -1.70
CA PRO A 369 25.30 0.18 -2.05
C PRO A 369 25.12 1.49 -1.28
N GLY A 370 26.23 2.07 -0.81
CA GLY A 370 26.22 3.29 0.01
C GLY A 370 25.78 3.08 1.46
N TYR A 371 25.89 1.86 1.98
CA TYR A 371 25.68 1.57 3.41
C TYR A 371 26.61 2.42 4.28
N THR A 372 26.16 2.76 5.49
CA THR A 372 26.92 3.54 6.46
C THR A 372 26.84 2.95 7.87
N ASP A 373 26.01 1.92 8.06
CA ASP A 373 25.80 1.30 9.35
C ASP A 373 27.00 0.47 9.76
N SER A 374 27.43 0.61 11.02
CA SER A 374 28.58 -0.11 11.58
C SER A 374 28.39 -1.63 11.61
N THR A 375 27.14 -2.09 11.73
CA THR A 375 26.79 -3.52 11.70
C THR A 375 27.09 -4.12 10.33
N VAL A 376 26.78 -3.38 9.26
CA VAL A 376 27.09 -3.81 7.89
C VAL A 376 28.60 -3.86 7.68
N ILE A 377 29.32 -2.84 8.15
CA ILE A 377 30.79 -2.76 8.07
C ILE A 377 31.43 -3.93 8.82
N SER A 378 30.99 -4.23 10.03
CA SER A 378 31.55 -5.33 10.84
C SER A 378 31.26 -6.73 10.28
N ASN A 379 30.24 -6.86 9.41
CA ASN A 379 29.92 -8.09 8.68
C ASN A 379 30.59 -8.16 7.30
N GLY A 380 31.65 -7.41 7.07
CA GLY A 380 32.42 -7.44 5.84
C GLY A 380 31.82 -6.64 4.68
N GLY A 381 31.05 -5.60 4.98
CA GLY A 381 30.24 -4.80 4.08
C GLY A 381 30.82 -4.55 2.69
N ALA A 382 30.10 -4.98 1.67
CA ALA A 382 30.50 -4.85 0.28
C ALA A 382 29.44 -4.14 -0.59
N GLY A 383 28.32 -3.68 0.03
CA GLY A 383 27.16 -3.19 -0.72
C GLY A 383 26.43 -4.33 -1.42
N TYR A 384 25.77 -5.15 -0.63
CA TYR A 384 25.10 -6.38 -1.09
C TYR A 384 23.93 -6.06 -2.03
N LYS A 385 23.65 -6.99 -2.95
CA LYS A 385 22.61 -6.84 -3.97
C LYS A 385 21.33 -7.60 -3.62
N SER A 386 21.40 -8.56 -2.69
CA SER A 386 20.26 -9.41 -2.35
C SER A 386 20.23 -9.76 -0.85
N CYS A 387 19.04 -10.09 -0.36
CA CYS A 387 18.85 -10.62 0.98
C CYS A 387 19.58 -11.95 1.20
N CYS A 388 19.72 -12.73 0.15
CA CYS A 388 20.51 -13.94 0.20
C CYS A 388 22.00 -13.65 0.49
N GLU A 389 22.59 -12.64 -0.18
CA GLU A 389 23.97 -12.22 0.07
C GLU A 389 24.15 -11.69 1.50
N VAL A 390 23.12 -11.04 2.07
CA VAL A 390 23.12 -10.66 3.49
C VAL A 390 23.21 -11.91 4.37
N ASN A 391 22.41 -12.94 4.08
CA ASN A 391 22.45 -14.21 4.81
C ASN A 391 23.81 -14.92 4.65
N GLN A 392 24.39 -14.89 3.47
CA GLN A 392 25.74 -15.40 3.24
C GLN A 392 26.77 -14.70 4.16
N ALA A 393 26.75 -13.37 4.23
CA ALA A 393 27.63 -12.61 5.08
C ALA A 393 27.42 -12.89 6.58
N LYS A 394 26.15 -12.94 7.00
CA LYS A 394 25.79 -13.26 8.38
C LYS A 394 26.19 -14.68 8.78
N TYR A 395 26.00 -15.66 7.89
CA TYR A 395 26.42 -17.02 8.14
C TYR A 395 27.94 -17.12 8.32
N ARG A 396 28.71 -16.45 7.47
CA ARG A 396 30.18 -16.39 7.59
C ARG A 396 30.65 -15.76 8.90
N ALA A 397 29.89 -14.79 9.42
CA ALA A 397 30.20 -14.11 10.68
C ALA A 397 29.75 -14.85 11.93
N GLY A 398 28.61 -15.58 11.90
CA GLY A 398 28.00 -16.15 13.09
C GLY A 398 27.32 -17.52 12.90
N GLY A 399 27.51 -18.19 11.77
CA GLY A 399 26.93 -19.50 11.49
C GLY A 399 25.41 -19.46 11.27
N SER A 400 24.78 -20.61 11.36
CA SER A 400 23.34 -20.77 11.08
C SER A 400 22.43 -19.96 12.00
N SER A 401 22.86 -19.70 13.23
CA SER A 401 22.09 -18.89 14.20
C SER A 401 22.01 -17.39 13.84
N ALA A 402 22.88 -16.93 12.94
CA ALA A 402 22.90 -15.53 12.49
C ALA A 402 22.01 -15.28 11.27
N LEU A 403 21.46 -16.33 10.64
CA LEU A 403 20.58 -16.20 9.50
C LEU A 403 19.29 -15.48 9.87
N ILE A 404 18.80 -14.65 8.93
CA ILE A 404 17.57 -13.90 9.08
C ILE A 404 16.55 -14.37 8.05
N GLN A 405 15.28 -14.15 8.37
CA GLN A 405 14.20 -14.47 7.45
C GLN A 405 14.27 -13.57 6.22
N ILE A 406 14.15 -14.16 5.04
CA ILE A 406 14.00 -13.42 3.80
C ILE A 406 12.53 -13.36 3.44
N ILE A 407 12.01 -12.17 3.11
CA ILE A 407 10.64 -12.01 2.63
C ILE A 407 10.51 -12.72 1.26
N PRO A 408 9.44 -13.49 1.04
CA PRO A 408 9.26 -14.24 -0.20
C PRO A 408 9.30 -13.36 -1.46
N GLU A 409 9.89 -13.89 -2.52
CA GLU A 409 9.83 -13.28 -3.86
C GLU A 409 8.42 -13.42 -4.44
N THR A 410 7.82 -14.60 -4.26
CA THR A 410 6.43 -14.84 -4.61
C THR A 410 5.70 -15.53 -3.46
N THR A 411 4.45 -15.20 -3.33
CA THR A 411 3.57 -15.78 -2.32
C THR A 411 2.19 -16.01 -2.93
N TYR A 412 1.66 -17.19 -2.72
CA TYR A 412 0.33 -17.57 -3.17
C TYR A 412 -0.49 -18.06 -1.99
N GLY A 413 -1.73 -17.62 -1.92
CA GLY A 413 -2.71 -18.10 -0.95
C GLY A 413 -3.94 -18.63 -1.66
N VAL A 414 -4.37 -19.83 -1.34
CA VAL A 414 -5.66 -20.37 -1.74
C VAL A 414 -6.41 -20.88 -0.52
N ARG A 415 -7.70 -20.58 -0.42
CA ARG A 415 -8.51 -21.03 0.71
C ARG A 415 -9.93 -21.43 0.30
N ASN A 416 -10.52 -22.35 1.08
CA ASN A 416 -11.96 -22.50 1.22
C ASN A 416 -12.44 -21.83 2.52
N GLU A 417 -13.66 -22.07 2.94
CA GLU A 417 -14.21 -21.47 4.16
C GLU A 417 -13.37 -21.76 5.42
N LYS A 418 -12.77 -22.95 5.52
CA LYS A 418 -12.16 -23.46 6.75
C LYS A 418 -10.65 -23.60 6.70
N TYR A 419 -10.08 -23.87 5.53
CA TYR A 419 -8.66 -24.13 5.38
C TYR A 419 -8.02 -23.21 4.37
N LYS A 420 -6.75 -22.89 4.62
CA LYS A 420 -5.93 -22.04 3.78
C LYS A 420 -4.59 -22.72 3.54
N LEU A 421 -4.14 -22.70 2.30
CA LEU A 421 -2.81 -23.12 1.90
C LEU A 421 -2.05 -21.89 1.43
N VAL A 422 -0.83 -21.72 1.96
CA VAL A 422 0.09 -20.65 1.55
C VAL A 422 1.34 -21.29 0.98
N GLN A 423 1.73 -20.85 -0.21
CA GLN A 423 2.97 -21.27 -0.86
C GLN A 423 3.86 -20.04 -1.08
N ASN A 424 5.09 -20.13 -0.59
CA ASN A 424 6.09 -19.06 -0.69
C ASN A 424 7.31 -19.56 -1.45
N THR A 425 7.82 -18.75 -2.36
CA THR A 425 9.14 -18.96 -2.97
C THR A 425 10.08 -17.86 -2.47
N THR A 426 11.19 -18.25 -1.89
CA THR A 426 12.13 -17.36 -1.21
C THR A 426 13.54 -17.62 -1.71
N GLN A 427 14.36 -16.57 -1.79
CA GLN A 427 15.79 -16.74 -2.02
C GLN A 427 16.40 -17.62 -0.94
N ASN A 428 17.33 -18.47 -1.32
CA ASN A 428 18.00 -19.40 -0.42
C ASN A 428 19.51 -19.25 -0.49
N TYR A 429 20.13 -19.15 0.67
CA TYR A 429 21.57 -19.28 0.82
C TYR A 429 21.89 -20.75 1.14
N ASP A 430 22.72 -21.37 0.29
CA ASP A 430 23.20 -22.73 0.53
C ASP A 430 24.59 -22.67 1.16
N SER A 431 24.64 -23.04 2.43
CA SER A 431 25.90 -23.03 3.20
C SER A 431 26.85 -24.16 2.80
N THR A 432 26.40 -25.18 2.09
CA THR A 432 27.28 -26.29 1.65
C THR A 432 28.17 -25.90 0.48
N ILE A 433 27.68 -24.99 -0.36
CA ILE A 433 28.42 -24.44 -1.51
C ILE A 433 28.77 -22.97 -1.33
N ASP A 434 28.43 -22.39 -0.17
CA ASP A 434 28.65 -20.97 0.17
C ASP A 434 28.14 -20.02 -0.91
N SER A 435 26.94 -20.23 -1.43
CA SER A 435 26.41 -19.51 -2.59
C SER A 435 24.93 -19.18 -2.50
N CYS A 436 24.54 -18.09 -3.16
CA CYS A 436 23.17 -17.72 -3.49
C CYS A 436 22.79 -18.05 -4.93
N ILE A 437 23.73 -18.59 -5.68
CA ILE A 437 23.58 -18.86 -7.12
C ILE A 437 23.87 -20.34 -7.35
N ASP A 438 22.98 -20.98 -8.06
CA ASP A 438 23.19 -22.36 -8.52
C ASP A 438 24.45 -22.43 -9.42
N PRO A 439 25.41 -23.31 -9.10
CA PRO A 439 26.66 -23.35 -9.82
C PRO A 439 26.54 -23.84 -11.26
N VAL A 440 25.45 -24.54 -11.60
CA VAL A 440 25.21 -25.11 -12.93
C VAL A 440 24.35 -24.18 -13.77
N THR A 441 23.17 -23.83 -13.25
CA THR A 441 22.18 -23.02 -14.01
C THR A 441 22.48 -21.53 -13.99
N LYS A 442 23.35 -21.06 -13.10
CA LYS A 442 23.69 -19.64 -12.86
C LYS A 442 22.49 -18.78 -12.44
N LYS A 443 21.40 -19.41 -12.02
CA LYS A 443 20.19 -18.74 -11.52
C LYS A 443 20.26 -18.59 -9.99
N PRO A 444 19.53 -17.62 -9.42
CA PRO A 444 19.36 -17.53 -7.97
C PRO A 444 18.82 -18.84 -7.38
N LEU A 445 19.40 -19.26 -6.27
CA LEU A 445 18.86 -20.37 -5.48
C LEU A 445 17.57 -19.93 -4.79
N THR A 446 16.53 -20.73 -4.91
CA THR A 446 15.25 -20.50 -4.25
C THR A 446 14.76 -21.76 -3.56
N ILE A 447 13.95 -21.57 -2.51
CA ILE A 447 13.22 -22.63 -1.84
C ILE A 447 11.73 -22.32 -1.88
N THR A 448 10.92 -23.32 -2.21
CA THR A 448 9.46 -23.23 -2.15
C THR A 448 8.95 -23.99 -0.94
N THR A 449 8.23 -23.30 -0.08
CA THR A 449 7.55 -23.87 1.09
C THR A 449 6.04 -23.82 0.89
N THR A 450 5.34 -24.83 1.38
CA THR A 450 3.87 -24.88 1.32
C THR A 450 3.34 -25.24 2.70
N GLU A 451 2.47 -24.42 3.25
CA GLU A 451 1.92 -24.54 4.59
C GLU A 451 0.40 -24.62 4.54
N LEU A 452 -0.20 -25.49 5.36
CA LEU A 452 -1.65 -25.62 5.53
C LEU A 452 -2.06 -25.02 6.88
N PHE A 453 -3.16 -24.27 6.89
CA PHE A 453 -3.73 -23.65 8.08
C PHE A 453 -5.21 -23.95 8.18
N GLU A 454 -5.73 -24.06 9.41
CA GLU A 454 -7.15 -23.92 9.68
C GLU A 454 -7.43 -22.44 9.99
N VAL A 455 -8.37 -21.84 9.27
CA VAL A 455 -8.70 -20.42 9.39
C VAL A 455 -10.21 -20.27 9.49
N ASN A 456 -10.66 -19.38 10.36
CA ASN A 456 -12.05 -18.98 10.43
C ASN A 456 -12.16 -17.52 10.89
N GLN A 457 -13.37 -16.98 10.84
CA GLN A 457 -13.66 -15.62 11.29
C GLN A 457 -14.55 -15.62 12.53
N ASP A 458 -14.62 -16.75 13.24
CA ASP A 458 -15.46 -16.87 14.43
C ASP A 458 -15.03 -15.87 15.51
N VAL A 459 -15.99 -15.10 15.98
CA VAL A 459 -15.79 -14.11 17.04
C VAL A 459 -16.07 -14.82 18.37
N PRO A 460 -15.31 -14.60 19.46
CA PRO A 460 -14.31 -13.54 19.63
C PRO A 460 -12.85 -13.91 19.27
N LEU A 461 -12.58 -15.15 18.93
CA LEU A 461 -11.21 -15.62 18.65
C LEU A 461 -11.14 -16.30 17.28
N PRO A 462 -10.86 -15.56 16.21
CA PRO A 462 -10.67 -16.15 14.90
C PRO A 462 -9.47 -17.10 14.90
N LYS A 463 -9.58 -18.22 14.18
CA LYS A 463 -8.43 -19.04 13.86
C LYS A 463 -7.58 -18.32 12.83
N ILE A 464 -6.31 -18.14 13.14
CA ILE A 464 -5.35 -17.36 12.36
C ILE A 464 -4.24 -18.24 11.82
N ASP A 465 -3.62 -17.81 10.75
CA ASP A 465 -2.54 -18.54 10.07
C ASP A 465 -1.15 -18.33 10.70
N ASN A 466 -1.07 -18.39 12.03
CA ASN A 466 0.20 -18.29 12.74
C ASN A 466 0.97 -19.61 12.81
N THR A 467 0.26 -20.72 12.95
CA THR A 467 0.86 -22.04 13.11
C THR A 467 0.33 -22.98 12.05
N ALA A 468 1.23 -23.50 11.23
CA ALA A 468 0.89 -24.47 10.19
C ALA A 468 0.47 -25.80 10.82
N LEU A 469 -0.50 -26.45 10.19
CA LEU A 469 -0.92 -27.80 10.52
C LEU A 469 0.07 -28.81 9.93
N ASP A 470 0.33 -29.86 10.68
CA ASP A 470 0.95 -31.07 10.12
C ASP A 470 -0.11 -31.79 9.28
N TYR A 471 -0.09 -31.57 7.97
CA TYR A 471 -1.06 -32.18 7.06
C TYR A 471 -0.88 -33.71 6.95
N SER A 472 0.28 -34.24 7.33
CA SER A 472 0.53 -35.67 7.34
C SER A 472 -0.07 -36.39 8.56
N ALA A 473 -0.49 -35.63 9.57
CA ALA A 473 -1.03 -36.19 10.84
C ALA A 473 -2.34 -36.96 10.66
N SER A 474 -3.08 -36.75 9.55
CA SER A 474 -4.29 -37.53 9.25
C SER A 474 -4.58 -37.57 7.74
N SER A 475 -5.24 -38.65 7.31
CA SER A 475 -5.69 -38.81 5.92
C SER A 475 -6.63 -37.66 5.48
N THR A 476 -7.44 -37.15 6.41
CA THR A 476 -8.33 -35.99 6.15
C THR A 476 -7.54 -34.74 5.86
N LEU A 477 -6.54 -34.39 6.67
CA LEU A 477 -5.71 -33.21 6.44
C LEU A 477 -4.87 -33.36 5.18
N THR A 478 -4.35 -34.55 4.89
CA THR A 478 -3.65 -34.87 3.64
C THR A 478 -4.56 -34.63 2.42
N ALA A 479 -5.82 -35.07 2.47
CA ALA A 479 -6.78 -34.86 1.40
C ALA A 479 -7.09 -33.37 1.19
N ILE A 480 -7.26 -32.60 2.26
CA ILE A 480 -7.50 -31.15 2.21
C ILE A 480 -6.29 -30.42 1.62
N TYR A 481 -5.08 -30.76 2.06
CA TYR A 481 -3.84 -30.20 1.51
C TYR A 481 -3.75 -30.44 0.00
N ASN A 482 -3.97 -31.69 -0.43
CA ASN A 482 -3.90 -32.05 -1.84
C ASN A 482 -4.99 -31.36 -2.68
N ASP A 483 -6.21 -31.22 -2.15
CA ASP A 483 -7.29 -30.50 -2.83
C ASP A 483 -6.94 -29.02 -3.05
N LEU A 484 -6.48 -28.32 -1.99
CA LEU A 484 -6.10 -26.93 -2.09
C LEU A 484 -4.86 -26.73 -2.99
N LEU A 485 -3.87 -27.63 -2.91
CA LEU A 485 -2.70 -27.57 -3.79
C LEU A 485 -3.08 -27.81 -5.25
N SER A 486 -4.00 -28.74 -5.52
CA SER A 486 -4.53 -28.97 -6.86
C SER A 486 -5.27 -27.73 -7.39
N LYS A 487 -6.07 -27.09 -6.56
CA LYS A 487 -6.76 -25.83 -6.90
C LYS A 487 -5.76 -24.71 -7.19
N LEU A 488 -4.74 -24.53 -6.35
CA LEU A 488 -3.67 -23.57 -6.58
C LEU A 488 -3.00 -23.80 -7.93
N ASN A 489 -2.57 -25.02 -8.21
CA ASN A 489 -1.91 -25.37 -9.46
C ASN A 489 -2.82 -25.14 -10.66
N SER A 490 -4.11 -25.47 -10.54
CA SER A 490 -5.11 -25.21 -11.57
C SER A 490 -5.31 -23.73 -11.85
N ILE A 491 -5.37 -22.90 -10.81
CA ILE A 491 -5.46 -21.44 -10.94
C ILE A 491 -4.23 -20.88 -11.64
N LEU A 492 -3.04 -21.28 -11.20
CA LEU A 492 -1.79 -20.81 -11.81
C LEU A 492 -1.64 -21.24 -13.27
N ALA A 493 -2.11 -22.45 -13.60
CA ALA A 493 -2.10 -22.95 -14.98
C ALA A 493 -3.19 -22.28 -15.86
N SER A 494 -4.29 -21.85 -15.27
CA SER A 494 -5.41 -21.22 -15.98
C SER A 494 -5.21 -19.72 -16.21
N GLN A 495 -4.17 -19.12 -15.65
CA GLN A 495 -3.86 -17.72 -15.98
C GLN A 495 -3.58 -17.63 -17.47
N PRO A 496 -4.46 -16.97 -18.24
CA PRO A 496 -4.19 -16.81 -19.65
C PRO A 496 -3.02 -15.85 -19.75
N ALA A 497 -1.84 -16.41 -20.02
CA ALA A 497 -0.89 -15.59 -20.70
C ALA A 497 -1.52 -15.29 -22.06
N CYS A 498 -2.02 -14.09 -22.25
CA CYS A 498 -2.29 -13.53 -23.55
C CYS A 498 -1.23 -12.46 -23.83
N PRO A 499 0.05 -12.89 -23.97
CA PRO A 499 1.14 -11.97 -24.21
C PRO A 499 0.90 -11.28 -25.54
N GLY A 500 0.82 -9.97 -25.51
CA GLY A 500 0.57 -9.19 -26.70
C GLY A 500 -0.82 -8.53 -26.75
N ASP A 501 -1.77 -8.89 -25.91
CA ASP A 501 -3.09 -8.27 -25.81
C ASP A 501 -3.01 -7.00 -24.91
N ALA A 502 -2.63 -5.87 -25.50
CA ALA A 502 -2.40 -4.62 -24.80
C ALA A 502 -3.69 -3.89 -24.40
N ASN A 503 -4.75 -4.04 -25.17
CA ASN A 503 -6.06 -3.43 -24.91
C ASN A 503 -6.99 -4.33 -24.12
N MET A 504 -6.56 -5.57 -23.88
CA MET A 504 -7.30 -6.57 -23.11
C MET A 504 -8.68 -6.94 -23.70
N ASP A 505 -8.78 -6.94 -25.03
CA ASP A 505 -10.02 -7.31 -25.72
C ASP A 505 -10.14 -8.82 -26.05
N GLY A 506 -9.15 -9.60 -25.69
CA GLY A 506 -9.11 -11.03 -25.95
C GLY A 506 -8.58 -11.42 -27.33
N LEU A 507 -8.01 -10.47 -28.07
CA LEU A 507 -7.38 -10.67 -29.38
C LEU A 507 -6.02 -10.00 -29.39
N VAL A 508 -5.03 -10.67 -29.94
CA VAL A 508 -3.75 -10.03 -30.24
C VAL A 508 -3.72 -9.67 -31.72
N ASN A 509 -3.71 -8.36 -32.02
CA ASN A 509 -3.89 -7.87 -33.37
C ASN A 509 -3.14 -6.54 -33.65
N ALA A 510 -3.52 -5.84 -34.71
CA ALA A 510 -2.89 -4.57 -35.11
C ALA A 510 -3.16 -3.42 -34.12
N GLU A 511 -4.25 -3.49 -33.33
CA GLU A 511 -4.55 -2.47 -32.32
C GLU A 511 -3.54 -2.52 -31.18
N ASP A 512 -3.15 -3.71 -30.75
CA ASP A 512 -2.13 -3.93 -29.72
C ASP A 512 -0.76 -3.42 -30.18
N LEU A 513 -0.40 -3.70 -31.43
CA LEU A 513 0.80 -3.12 -32.04
C LEU A 513 0.76 -1.60 -32.04
N SER A 514 -0.40 -1.00 -32.30
CA SER A 514 -0.56 0.46 -32.25
C SER A 514 -0.39 1.02 -30.85
N ILE A 515 -0.92 0.33 -29.84
CA ILE A 515 -0.75 0.71 -28.42
C ILE A 515 0.72 0.61 -28.04
N TRP A 516 1.38 -0.51 -28.33
CA TRP A 516 2.79 -0.71 -28.08
C TRP A 516 3.66 0.38 -28.75
N GLN A 517 3.40 0.70 -30.02
CA GLN A 517 4.13 1.76 -30.72
C GLN A 517 4.00 3.13 -30.04
N LYS A 518 2.81 3.47 -29.54
CA LYS A 518 2.58 4.70 -28.79
C LYS A 518 3.33 4.74 -27.46
N LEU A 519 3.50 3.58 -26.83
CA LEU A 519 4.13 3.44 -25.51
C LEU A 519 5.65 3.27 -25.56
N LEU A 520 6.23 2.94 -26.72
CA LEU A 520 7.69 2.88 -26.93
C LEU A 520 8.43 4.16 -26.52
N VAL A 521 7.75 5.29 -26.59
CA VAL A 521 8.34 6.62 -26.30
C VAL A 521 8.60 6.84 -24.81
N TRP A 522 7.99 6.03 -23.95
CA TRP A 522 7.96 6.29 -22.49
C TRP A 522 9.03 5.52 -21.72
N ALA A 523 9.76 4.61 -22.33
CA ALA A 523 10.86 3.84 -21.71
C ALA A 523 10.60 3.37 -20.27
N ALA A 524 9.34 3.04 -19.96
CA ALA A 524 8.88 2.62 -18.64
C ALA A 524 7.95 1.42 -18.79
N SER A 525 7.73 0.69 -17.70
CA SER A 525 6.72 -0.37 -17.66
C SER A 525 5.33 0.17 -18.00
N SER A 526 4.63 -0.52 -18.85
CA SER A 526 3.31 -0.15 -19.35
C SER A 526 2.44 -1.40 -19.55
N VAL A 527 1.20 -1.22 -20.01
CA VAL A 527 0.32 -2.32 -20.42
C VAL A 527 0.88 -3.14 -21.60
N ALA A 528 1.91 -2.65 -22.25
CA ALA A 528 2.59 -3.32 -23.34
C ALA A 528 4.01 -3.80 -22.98
N ASP A 529 4.36 -3.87 -21.71
CA ASP A 529 5.54 -4.54 -21.16
C ASP A 529 5.19 -6.02 -20.89
N PHE A 530 5.28 -6.84 -21.92
CA PHE A 530 4.81 -8.23 -21.88
C PHE A 530 5.83 -9.23 -21.34
N ASN A 531 7.09 -8.85 -21.26
CA ASN A 531 8.14 -9.65 -20.65
C ASN A 531 8.42 -9.26 -19.20
N TYR A 532 7.74 -8.21 -18.70
CA TYR A 532 7.83 -7.70 -17.33
C TYR A 532 9.25 -7.29 -16.92
N ASP A 533 10.05 -6.80 -17.89
CA ASP A 533 11.42 -6.32 -17.61
C ASP A 533 11.46 -4.86 -17.13
N GLY A 534 10.31 -4.22 -17.01
CA GLY A 534 10.14 -2.83 -16.58
C GLY A 534 10.29 -1.82 -17.71
N LEU A 535 10.42 -2.26 -18.96
CA LEU A 535 10.59 -1.41 -20.13
C LEU A 535 9.64 -1.84 -21.25
N THR A 536 8.98 -0.88 -21.87
CA THR A 536 8.27 -1.13 -23.13
C THR A 536 9.22 -0.91 -24.28
N ASN A 537 9.65 -1.99 -24.95
CA ASN A 537 10.70 -1.95 -25.96
C ASN A 537 10.46 -2.90 -27.14
N ALA A 538 11.46 -3.14 -27.96
CA ALA A 538 11.35 -3.99 -29.15
C ALA A 538 11.07 -5.46 -28.82
N ALA A 539 11.48 -5.94 -27.64
CA ALA A 539 11.22 -7.31 -27.22
C ALA A 539 9.72 -7.57 -27.05
N ASP A 540 8.98 -6.60 -26.52
CA ASP A 540 7.53 -6.68 -26.35
C ASP A 540 6.80 -6.70 -27.68
N GLY A 541 7.26 -5.92 -28.64
CA GLY A 541 6.74 -5.96 -30.02
C GLY A 541 6.95 -7.29 -30.72
N GLN A 542 7.98 -8.05 -30.35
CA GLN A 542 8.17 -9.43 -30.85
C GLN A 542 7.17 -10.38 -30.20
N ILE A 543 6.85 -10.18 -28.91
CA ILE A 543 5.84 -10.97 -28.21
C ILE A 543 4.46 -10.78 -28.86
N ILE A 544 4.05 -9.54 -29.15
CA ILE A 544 2.81 -9.28 -29.88
C ILE A 544 2.77 -10.06 -31.18
N ARG A 545 3.81 -9.93 -32.02
CA ARG A 545 3.87 -10.59 -33.33
C ARG A 545 3.84 -12.11 -33.24
N ALA A 546 4.44 -12.66 -32.19
CA ALA A 546 4.47 -14.11 -31.98
C ALA A 546 3.12 -14.68 -31.51
N ASN A 547 2.23 -13.86 -30.98
CA ASN A 547 0.99 -14.29 -30.36
C ASN A 547 -0.27 -13.76 -31.06
N ILE A 548 -0.14 -13.28 -32.30
CA ILE A 548 -1.31 -12.80 -33.08
C ILE A 548 -2.38 -13.89 -33.15
N GLY A 549 -3.59 -13.57 -32.71
CA GLY A 549 -4.72 -14.49 -32.70
C GLY A 549 -5.66 -14.26 -31.50
N THR A 550 -6.55 -15.22 -31.30
CA THR A 550 -7.47 -15.22 -30.15
C THR A 550 -6.77 -15.70 -28.89
N CYS A 551 -6.95 -14.98 -27.82
CA CYS A 551 -6.44 -15.38 -26.52
C CYS A 551 -7.07 -16.70 -26.02
N PRO A 552 -6.34 -17.52 -25.27
CA PRO A 552 -6.94 -18.68 -24.60
C PRO A 552 -8.10 -18.26 -23.71
N LYS A 553 -9.20 -19.02 -23.73
CA LYS A 553 -10.30 -18.79 -22.78
C LYS A 553 -9.88 -19.28 -21.40
N ALA A 554 -9.88 -18.38 -20.44
CA ALA A 554 -9.73 -18.74 -19.04
C ALA A 554 -11.05 -19.26 -18.44
N THR A 555 -10.95 -19.96 -17.32
CA THR A 555 -12.10 -20.36 -16.51
C THR A 555 -12.16 -19.46 -15.27
N ALA A 556 -13.33 -18.92 -14.94
CA ALA A 556 -13.51 -18.12 -13.74
C ALA A 556 -13.19 -18.94 -12.47
N VAL A 557 -12.54 -18.30 -11.50
CA VAL A 557 -12.12 -18.92 -10.24
C VAL A 557 -12.81 -18.21 -9.07
N TYR A 558 -14.00 -18.65 -8.71
CA TYR A 558 -14.71 -18.18 -7.51
C TYR A 558 -15.65 -19.23 -6.89
#